data_ba9216492ce64a26dee7ebd42a18dc43
#
_entry.id   ba9216492ce64a26dee7ebd42a18dc43
#
_cell.length_a   1.000
_cell.length_b   1.000
_cell.length_c   1.000
_cell.angle_alpha   90.00
_cell.angle_beta   90.00
_cell.angle_gamma   90.00
#
_symmetry.space_group_name_H-M   'P 1'
#
loop_
_entity.id
_entity.type
_entity.pdbx_description
1 polymer ?
#
loop_
_entity_poly.entity_id
_entity_poly.type
_entity_poly.pdbx_seq_one_letter_code
_entity_poly.pdbx_strand_id
1 'polypeptide(L)'
;MYTPKPMDTSHISLPAELQQLQEKIAENVHENWSAGRIADGWRYGPERDDNNRLTPCLVPYDQLSEEEKDFDRTTAMQTLKLIVALGYTITKQDDAQG
;
A
#
# COMPACT_ATOMS: atom_id res chain seq x y z
N MET A 1 -7.38 -6.34 26.12
CA MET A 1 -6.57 -6.49 24.91
C MET A 1 -7.23 -5.80 23.74
N TYR A 2 -6.43 -5.15 22.89
CA TYR A 2 -6.96 -4.49 21.71
C TYR A 2 -7.49 -5.51 20.71
N THR A 3 -8.70 -5.30 20.24
CA THR A 3 -9.30 -6.12 19.18
C THR A 3 -9.56 -5.22 17.98
N PRO A 4 -8.84 -5.41 16.88
CA PRO A 4 -9.04 -4.56 15.70
C PRO A 4 -10.45 -4.71 15.13
N LYS A 5 -11.00 -3.59 14.69
CA LYS A 5 -12.33 -3.57 14.08
C LYS A 5 -12.26 -2.77 12.78
N PRO A 6 -11.66 -3.34 11.73
CA PRO A 6 -11.63 -2.64 10.45
C PRO A 6 -13.05 -2.40 9.96
N MET A 7 -13.25 -1.27 9.30
CA MET A 7 -14.54 -0.96 8.71
C MET A 7 -14.88 -2.00 7.66
N ASP A 8 -16.13 -2.45 7.66
CA ASP A 8 -16.59 -3.42 6.67
C ASP A 8 -16.74 -2.73 5.32
N THR A 9 -15.92 -3.13 4.36
CA THR A 9 -15.98 -2.63 2.99
C THR A 9 -16.37 -3.72 1.99
N SER A 10 -16.86 -4.86 2.49
CA SER A 10 -17.17 -6.01 1.64
C SER A 10 -18.28 -5.71 0.63
N HIS A 11 -19.13 -4.73 0.91
CA HIS A 11 -20.23 -4.33 0.03
C HIS A 11 -19.79 -3.31 -1.03
N ILE A 12 -18.53 -2.83 -0.96
CA ILE A 12 -18.03 -1.84 -1.91
C ILE A 12 -17.41 -2.55 -3.09
N SER A 13 -17.88 -2.19 -4.29
CA SER A 13 -17.31 -2.69 -5.54
C SER A 13 -16.67 -1.51 -6.27
N LEU A 14 -15.38 -1.59 -6.49
CA LEU A 14 -14.67 -0.53 -7.19
C LEU A 14 -14.75 -0.73 -8.70
N PRO A 15 -14.89 0.34 -9.48
CA PRO A 15 -14.83 0.24 -10.94
C PRO A 15 -13.50 -0.36 -11.39
N ALA A 16 -13.51 -1.00 -12.57
CA ALA A 16 -12.31 -1.62 -13.12
C ALA A 16 -11.16 -0.63 -13.25
N GLU A 17 -11.43 0.62 -13.59
CA GLU A 17 -10.42 1.67 -13.68
C GLU A 17 -9.63 1.81 -12.38
N LEU A 18 -10.32 1.80 -11.25
CA LEU A 18 -9.66 1.94 -9.95
C LEU A 18 -8.92 0.67 -9.57
N GLN A 19 -9.47 -0.48 -9.95
CA GLN A 19 -8.79 -1.75 -9.67
C GLN A 19 -7.45 -1.83 -10.42
N GLN A 20 -7.37 -1.22 -11.59
CA GLN A 20 -6.13 -1.20 -12.38
C GLN A 20 -5.04 -0.38 -11.71
N LEU A 21 -5.38 0.47 -10.76
CA LEU A 21 -4.39 1.26 -10.03
C LEU A 21 -3.73 0.48 -8.89
N GLN A 22 -4.20 -0.74 -8.62
CA GLN A 22 -3.75 -1.49 -7.44
C GLN A 22 -2.24 -1.60 -7.37
N GLU A 23 -1.58 -2.04 -8.45
CA GLU A 23 -0.14 -2.23 -8.44
C GLU A 23 0.62 -0.91 -8.30
N LYS A 24 0.13 0.13 -8.96
CA LYS A 24 0.76 1.44 -8.88
C LYS A 24 0.70 2.00 -7.47
N ILE A 25 -0.46 1.88 -6.83
CA ILE A 25 -0.62 2.36 -5.46
C ILE A 25 0.22 1.51 -4.50
N ALA A 26 0.19 0.19 -4.68
CA ALA A 26 0.96 -0.72 -3.83
C ALA A 26 2.47 -0.42 -3.92
N GLU A 27 2.97 -0.19 -5.12
CA GLU A 27 4.36 0.20 -5.30
C GLU A 27 4.67 1.49 -4.56
N ASN A 28 3.80 2.48 -4.67
CA ASN A 28 4.02 3.75 -4.00
C ASN A 28 3.93 3.64 -2.47
N VAL A 29 3.06 2.78 -1.97
CA VAL A 29 3.00 2.47 -0.53
C VAL A 29 4.36 1.96 -0.06
N HIS A 30 4.95 1.03 -0.81
CA HIS A 30 6.25 0.48 -0.48
C HIS A 30 7.36 1.55 -0.57
N GLU A 31 7.30 2.40 -1.58
CA GLU A 31 8.30 3.46 -1.74
C GLU A 31 8.25 4.44 -0.57
N ASN A 32 7.08 4.82 -0.13
CA ASN A 32 6.92 5.70 1.02
C ASN A 32 7.41 5.05 2.30
N TRP A 33 7.08 3.77 2.50
CA TRP A 33 7.55 3.03 3.65
C TRP A 33 9.07 2.97 3.67
N SER A 34 9.67 2.65 2.52
CA SER A 34 11.12 2.54 2.39
C SER A 34 11.82 3.86 2.68
N ALA A 35 11.30 4.96 2.14
CA ALA A 35 11.86 6.27 2.37
C ALA A 35 11.85 6.62 3.86
N GLY A 36 10.74 6.30 4.55
CA GLY A 36 10.65 6.54 5.99
C GLY A 36 11.65 5.71 6.78
N ARG A 37 11.81 4.43 6.41
CA ARG A 37 12.77 3.56 7.09
C ARG A 37 14.21 4.05 6.91
N ILE A 38 14.56 4.42 5.69
CA ILE A 38 15.90 4.92 5.40
C ILE A 38 16.17 6.22 6.19
N ALA A 39 15.18 7.10 6.26
CA ALA A 39 15.30 8.33 7.05
C ALA A 39 15.55 8.03 8.53
N ASP A 40 15.01 6.93 9.04
CA ASP A 40 15.19 6.50 10.42
C ASP A 40 16.48 5.69 10.64
N GLY A 41 17.31 5.57 9.62
CA GLY A 41 18.59 4.89 9.73
C GLY A 41 18.57 3.41 9.42
N TRP A 42 17.46 2.88 8.92
CA TRP A 42 17.40 1.48 8.50
C TRP A 42 18.16 1.26 7.21
N ARG A 43 18.68 0.04 7.06
CA ARG A 43 19.44 -0.39 5.88
C ARG A 43 18.97 -1.76 5.44
N TYR A 44 19.26 -2.13 4.22
CA TYR A 44 19.05 -3.49 3.77
C TYR A 44 19.96 -4.45 4.51
N GLY A 45 19.41 -5.59 4.91
CA GLY A 45 20.18 -6.71 5.42
C GLY A 45 19.43 -7.99 5.07
N PRO A 46 20.15 -9.12 4.89
CA PRO A 46 19.49 -10.37 4.47
C PRO A 46 18.55 -10.94 5.51
N GLU A 47 18.70 -10.54 6.78
CA GLU A 47 17.82 -10.94 7.85
C GLU A 47 17.42 -9.72 8.65
N ARG A 48 16.20 -9.73 9.18
CA ARG A 48 15.72 -8.64 10.00
C ARG A 48 16.52 -8.57 11.31
N ASP A 49 17.01 -7.40 11.64
CA ASP A 49 17.76 -7.13 12.87
C ASP A 49 17.35 -5.76 13.39
N ASP A 50 16.45 -5.75 14.36
CA ASP A 50 15.91 -4.49 14.88
C ASP A 50 16.97 -3.68 15.61
N ASN A 51 17.92 -4.35 16.29
CA ASN A 51 18.97 -3.65 17.03
C ASN A 51 19.90 -2.87 16.10
N ASN A 52 20.18 -3.42 14.93
CA ASN A 52 21.05 -2.79 13.94
C ASN A 52 20.28 -2.12 12.82
N ARG A 53 18.93 -2.15 12.88
CA ARG A 53 18.03 -1.55 11.89
C ARG A 53 18.28 -2.08 10.50
N LEU A 54 18.26 -3.42 10.39
CA LEU A 54 18.39 -4.09 9.09
C LEU A 54 17.09 -4.79 8.74
N THR A 55 16.70 -4.73 7.48
CA THR A 55 15.53 -5.45 7.00
C THR A 55 15.72 -5.87 5.55
N PRO A 56 15.32 -7.10 5.20
CA PRO A 56 15.41 -7.56 3.81
C PRO A 56 14.36 -6.92 2.90
N CYS A 57 13.40 -6.19 3.44
CA CYS A 57 12.36 -5.56 2.65
C CYS A 57 12.76 -4.22 2.04
N LEU A 58 13.96 -3.70 2.35
CA LEU A 58 14.46 -2.47 1.71
C LEU A 58 15.05 -2.78 0.34
N VAL A 59 14.17 -3.19 -0.57
CA VAL A 59 14.49 -3.51 -1.96
C VAL A 59 13.38 -2.91 -2.83
N PRO A 60 13.58 -2.76 -4.14
CA PRO A 60 12.52 -2.31 -5.02
C PRO A 60 11.28 -3.21 -4.91
N TYR A 61 10.10 -2.63 -5.12
CA TYR A 61 8.83 -3.32 -4.96
C TYR A 61 8.79 -4.64 -5.76
N ASP A 62 9.28 -4.63 -7.00
CA ASP A 62 9.24 -5.82 -7.85
C ASP A 62 10.11 -6.97 -7.35
N GLN A 63 11.01 -6.70 -6.41
CA GLN A 63 11.84 -7.74 -5.80
C GLN A 63 11.25 -8.30 -4.50
N LEU A 64 10.13 -7.77 -4.03
CA LEU A 64 9.44 -8.31 -2.87
C LEU A 64 8.80 -9.65 -3.22
N SER A 65 8.57 -10.49 -2.22
CA SER A 65 7.78 -11.70 -2.40
C SER A 65 6.32 -11.32 -2.72
N GLU A 66 5.58 -12.24 -3.32
CA GLU A 66 4.16 -11.99 -3.58
C GLU A 66 3.37 -11.74 -2.30
N GLU A 67 3.72 -12.45 -1.23
CA GLU A 67 3.09 -12.25 0.07
C GLU A 67 3.32 -10.83 0.59
N GLU A 68 4.53 -10.32 0.47
CA GLU A 68 4.85 -8.96 0.89
C GLU A 68 4.15 -7.91 0.02
N LYS A 69 4.11 -8.15 -1.29
CA LYS A 69 3.37 -7.28 -2.21
C LYS A 69 1.88 -7.24 -1.87
N ASP A 70 1.32 -8.37 -1.43
CA ASP A 70 -0.10 -8.43 -1.10
C ASP A 70 -0.48 -7.58 0.10
N PHE A 71 0.42 -7.37 1.05
CA PHE A 71 0.18 -6.40 2.12
C PHE A 71 -0.06 -5.02 1.54
N ASP A 72 0.79 -4.60 0.62
CA ASP A 72 0.67 -3.29 0.00
C ASP A 72 -0.55 -3.20 -0.91
N ARG A 73 -0.87 -4.28 -1.61
CA ARG A 73 -2.06 -4.36 -2.45
C ARG A 73 -3.33 -4.24 -1.62
N THR A 74 -3.37 -4.93 -0.47
CA THR A 74 -4.51 -4.86 0.43
C THR A 74 -4.67 -3.46 0.98
N THR A 75 -3.58 -2.82 1.40
CA THR A 75 -3.62 -1.44 1.88
C THR A 75 -4.18 -0.52 0.81
N ALA A 76 -3.74 -0.68 -0.43
CA ALA A 76 -4.21 0.14 -1.54
C ALA A 76 -5.72 -0.01 -1.74
N MET A 77 -6.19 -1.24 -1.85
CA MET A 77 -7.60 -1.50 -2.16
C MET A 77 -8.52 -1.16 -0.99
N GLN A 78 -8.10 -1.47 0.24
CA GLN A 78 -8.92 -1.14 1.41
C GLN A 78 -9.04 0.36 1.61
N THR A 79 -7.99 1.11 1.30
CA THR A 79 -8.04 2.57 1.39
C THR A 79 -9.04 3.15 0.39
N LEU A 80 -9.00 2.69 -0.85
CA LEU A 80 -9.96 3.17 -1.87
C LEU A 80 -11.40 2.81 -1.49
N LYS A 81 -11.62 1.58 -1.03
CA LYS A 81 -12.95 1.15 -0.62
C LYS A 81 -13.46 1.93 0.58
N LEU A 82 -12.57 2.25 1.52
CA LEU A 82 -12.95 3.03 2.69
C LEU A 82 -13.41 4.44 2.30
N ILE A 83 -12.72 5.07 1.37
CA ILE A 83 -13.11 6.40 0.89
C ILE A 83 -14.54 6.36 0.34
N VAL A 84 -14.85 5.35 -0.46
CA VAL A 84 -16.20 5.19 -1.02
C VAL A 84 -17.20 4.89 0.09
N ALA A 85 -16.84 4.02 1.03
CA ALA A 85 -17.72 3.66 2.14
C ALA A 85 -18.06 4.86 3.01
N LEU A 86 -17.17 5.84 3.07
CA LEU A 86 -17.39 7.07 3.85
C LEU A 86 -18.21 8.11 3.09
N GLY A 87 -18.69 7.78 1.91
CA GLY A 87 -19.62 8.64 1.17
C GLY A 87 -19.01 9.47 0.06
N TYR A 88 -17.77 9.19 -0.30
CA TYR A 88 -17.10 9.91 -1.39
C TYR A 88 -17.13 9.11 -2.67
N THR A 89 -17.01 9.82 -3.78
CA THR A 89 -16.81 9.17 -5.08
C THR A 89 -15.39 9.47 -5.54
N ILE A 90 -14.81 8.50 -6.26
CA ILE A 90 -13.48 8.65 -6.82
C ILE A 90 -13.64 8.62 -8.34
N THR A 91 -13.31 9.71 -8.99
CA THR A 91 -13.42 9.82 -10.43
C THR A 91 -12.11 10.32 -11.02
N LYS A 92 -11.78 9.79 -12.19
CA LYS A 92 -10.59 10.23 -12.91
C LYS A 92 -10.85 11.61 -13.48
N GLN A 93 -9.86 12.49 -13.38
CA GLN A 93 -9.95 13.79 -14.03
C GLN A 93 -10.02 13.62 -15.55
N ASP A 94 -10.73 14.54 -16.20
CA ASP A 94 -10.83 14.57 -17.64
C ASP A 94 -9.46 14.97 -18.21
N ASP A 95 -8.96 14.19 -19.16
CA ASP A 95 -7.68 14.46 -19.82
C ASP A 95 -7.80 15.46 -20.96
N ALA A 96 -9.01 15.93 -21.25
CA ALA A 96 -9.25 16.79 -22.40
C ALA A 96 -8.48 18.10 -22.35
N GLN A 97 -8.15 18.59 -21.18
CA GLN A 97 -7.35 19.81 -21.03
C GLN A 97 -5.87 19.56 -21.18
N GLY A 98 -5.52 18.33 -21.25
CA GLY A 98 -4.12 17.94 -21.38
C GLY A 98 -3.55 18.31 -22.73
#